data_954670c1efbec628cf572722004356b0
#
_entry.id   954670c1efbec628cf572722004356b0
#
_cell.length_a   1.000
_cell.length_b   1.000
_cell.length_c   1.000
_cell.angle_alpha   90.00
_cell.angle_beta   90.00
_cell.angle_gamma   90.00
#
_symmetry.space_group_name_H-M   'P 1'
#
loop_
_entity.id
_entity.type
_entity.pdbx_description
1 polymer ?
#
loop_
_entity_poly.entity_id
_entity_poly.type
_entity_poly.pdbx_seq_one_letter_code
_entity_poly.pdbx_strand_id
1 'polypeptide(L)'
;MSEPSTGGTPAPDGRRELTLTVDVRAPAPVVWAYVTDWEAQGEWIPATRVRRTGGDGRSVGSTLDAFTGVGPVGFLDTMEITEWSEPAPGSDGPWRCVVLHTGKVVRGDGVFEVVELGPQRSRFVWTELLDLPLGAVGRFGWPLVRPGFAAGVQLALRKMARLCERRYTARR
;
A
#
# COMPACT_ATOMS: atom_id res chain seq x y z
N MET A 1 -15.59 3.43 20.80
CA MET A 1 -15.20 2.09 20.33
C MET A 1 -15.88 1.89 18.98
N SER A 2 -15.22 2.29 17.90
CA SER A 2 -15.74 2.12 16.53
C SER A 2 -15.09 0.88 15.95
N GLU A 3 -15.88 -0.13 15.66
CA GLU A 3 -15.45 -1.37 15.03
C GLU A 3 -14.87 -1.09 13.63
N PRO A 4 -13.82 -1.81 13.23
CA PRO A 4 -13.35 -1.74 11.86
C PRO A 4 -14.40 -2.38 10.93
N SER A 5 -14.94 -1.59 10.02
CA SER A 5 -15.83 -2.07 8.94
C SER A 5 -15.07 -3.07 8.07
N THR A 6 -15.30 -4.36 8.29
CA THR A 6 -14.70 -5.47 7.54
C THR A 6 -15.62 -5.95 6.42
N GLY A 7 -16.27 -5.04 5.74
CA GLY A 7 -17.13 -5.34 4.61
C GLY A 7 -16.45 -5.04 3.29
N GLY A 8 -15.69 -5.99 2.74
CA GLY A 8 -15.21 -5.90 1.36
C GLY A 8 -16.37 -6.13 0.40
N THR A 9 -17.00 -5.06 -0.05
CA THR A 9 -17.95 -5.07 -1.18
C THR A 9 -17.18 -5.43 -2.45
N PRO A 10 -17.70 -6.29 -3.33
CA PRO A 10 -17.07 -6.49 -4.64
C PRO A 10 -17.07 -5.16 -5.39
N ALA A 11 -15.93 -4.78 -5.95
CA ALA A 11 -15.85 -3.65 -6.85
C ALA A 11 -16.81 -3.86 -8.04
N PRO A 12 -17.32 -2.79 -8.68
CA PRO A 12 -18.29 -2.90 -9.77
C PRO A 12 -17.87 -3.77 -10.94
N ASP A 13 -16.57 -4.02 -11.08
CA ASP A 13 -15.93 -4.82 -12.13
C ASP A 13 -15.65 -6.28 -11.74
N GLY A 14 -16.09 -6.74 -10.57
CA GLY A 14 -15.90 -8.09 -10.06
C GLY A 14 -14.53 -8.36 -9.41
N ARG A 15 -13.64 -7.35 -9.33
CA ARG A 15 -12.39 -7.41 -8.58
C ARG A 15 -12.64 -7.50 -7.07
N ARG A 16 -11.66 -8.03 -6.35
CA ARG A 16 -11.72 -8.10 -4.88
C ARG A 16 -10.99 -6.94 -4.26
N GLU A 17 -11.73 -6.16 -3.49
CA GLU A 17 -11.18 -5.02 -2.75
C GLU A 17 -10.77 -5.43 -1.34
N LEU A 18 -9.58 -5.00 -0.94
CA LEU A 18 -9.10 -5.04 0.43
C LEU A 18 -8.55 -3.67 0.79
N THR A 19 -9.24 -2.95 1.66
CA THR A 19 -8.80 -1.64 2.16
C THR A 19 -8.42 -1.76 3.64
N LEU A 20 -7.22 -1.29 3.97
CA LEU A 20 -6.68 -1.25 5.32
C LEU A 20 -6.15 0.15 5.64
N THR A 21 -6.29 0.57 6.89
CA THR A 21 -5.92 1.92 7.30
C THR A 21 -5.10 1.92 8.57
N VAL A 22 -4.27 2.96 8.75
CA VAL A 22 -3.59 3.25 10.00
C VAL A 22 -3.46 4.76 10.19
N ASP A 23 -3.73 5.22 11.40
CA ASP A 23 -3.45 6.61 11.80
C ASP A 23 -1.98 6.73 12.23
N VAL A 24 -1.35 7.85 11.84
CA VAL A 24 0.06 8.15 12.09
C VAL A 24 0.16 9.53 12.72
N ARG A 25 0.92 9.66 13.81
CA ARG A 25 1.19 10.93 14.49
C ARG A 25 2.34 11.67 13.80
N ALA A 26 2.11 12.05 12.56
CA ALA A 26 2.99 12.86 11.75
C ALA A 26 2.16 13.61 10.68
N PRO A 27 2.67 14.75 10.16
CA PRO A 27 2.05 15.46 9.04
C PRO A 27 1.95 14.59 7.79
N ALA A 28 0.92 14.82 6.97
CA ALA A 28 0.70 14.05 5.74
C ALA A 28 1.90 14.02 4.78
N PRO A 29 2.63 15.14 4.51
CA PRO A 29 3.82 15.08 3.67
C PRO A 29 4.93 14.17 4.21
N VAL A 30 5.07 14.08 5.54
CA VAL A 30 6.07 13.20 6.18
C VAL A 30 5.70 11.74 6.00
N VAL A 31 4.41 11.40 6.20
CA VAL A 31 3.91 10.04 5.99
C VAL A 31 4.00 9.66 4.52
N TRP A 32 3.61 10.58 3.61
CA TRP A 32 3.73 10.37 2.17
C TRP A 32 5.16 10.04 1.74
N ALA A 33 6.11 10.90 2.12
CA ALA A 33 7.52 10.68 1.81
C ALA A 33 8.06 9.34 2.37
N TYR A 34 7.49 8.87 3.49
CA TYR A 34 7.89 7.60 4.11
C TYR A 34 7.31 6.38 3.40
N VAL A 35 6.01 6.39 3.04
CA VAL A 35 5.37 5.24 2.38
C VAL A 35 5.77 5.09 0.93
N THR A 36 6.19 6.19 0.28
CA THR A 36 6.68 6.21 -1.11
C THR A 36 8.20 6.14 -1.24
N ASP A 37 8.91 5.97 -0.13
CA ASP A 37 10.30 5.53 -0.14
C ASP A 37 10.32 4.02 -0.42
N TRP A 38 10.29 3.68 -1.71
CA TRP A 38 10.08 2.33 -2.20
C TRP A 38 11.12 1.35 -1.66
N GLU A 39 12.39 1.73 -1.67
CA GLU A 39 13.49 0.90 -1.19
C GLU A 39 13.42 0.67 0.33
N ALA A 40 12.86 1.63 1.09
CA ALA A 40 12.68 1.51 2.52
C ALA A 40 11.45 0.67 2.92
N GLN A 41 10.56 0.31 1.98
CA GLN A 41 9.36 -0.48 2.29
C GLN A 41 9.67 -1.83 2.93
N GLY A 42 10.81 -2.44 2.61
CA GLY A 42 11.28 -3.67 3.27
C GLY A 42 11.47 -3.56 4.79
N GLU A 43 11.54 -2.35 5.33
CA GLU A 43 11.64 -2.15 6.77
C GLU A 43 10.32 -2.47 7.49
N TRP A 44 9.18 -2.32 6.81
CA TRP A 44 7.87 -2.52 7.42
C TRP A 44 7.02 -3.59 6.72
N ILE A 45 7.24 -3.90 5.45
CA ILE A 45 6.61 -5.05 4.78
C ILE A 45 7.50 -6.29 4.98
N PRO A 46 7.03 -7.32 5.71
CA PRO A 46 7.84 -8.50 5.99
C PRO A 46 8.27 -9.23 4.73
N ALA A 47 9.51 -9.69 4.71
CA ALA A 47 10.10 -10.49 3.64
C ALA A 47 10.02 -9.85 2.24
N THR A 48 9.81 -8.53 2.15
CA THR A 48 9.66 -7.81 0.88
C THR A 48 10.83 -6.86 0.65
N ARG A 49 11.31 -6.80 -0.58
CA ARG A 49 12.30 -5.83 -1.06
C ARG A 49 11.76 -5.17 -2.30
N VAL A 50 11.61 -3.85 -2.27
CA VAL A 50 11.15 -3.06 -3.40
C VAL A 50 12.34 -2.30 -4.00
N ARG A 51 12.37 -2.16 -5.31
CA ARG A 51 13.35 -1.35 -6.03
C ARG A 51 12.69 -0.65 -7.21
N ARG A 52 13.18 0.52 -7.54
CA ARG A 52 12.83 1.19 -8.79
C ARG A 52 13.57 0.55 -9.95
N THR A 53 12.87 0.30 -11.05
CA THR A 53 13.41 -0.30 -12.26
C THR A 53 13.36 0.67 -13.46
N GLY A 54 12.55 1.72 -13.37
CA GLY A 54 12.48 2.79 -14.37
C GLY A 54 11.83 4.04 -13.81
N GLY A 55 12.22 5.20 -14.32
CA GLY A 55 11.72 6.50 -13.88
C GLY A 55 12.24 6.94 -12.52
N ASP A 56 11.60 7.97 -11.95
CA ASP A 56 11.97 8.56 -10.66
C ASP A 56 11.22 7.94 -9.47
N GLY A 57 10.25 7.06 -9.73
CA GLY A 57 9.39 6.45 -8.73
C GLY A 57 8.33 7.40 -8.15
N ARG A 58 8.13 8.57 -8.77
CA ARG A 58 7.19 9.62 -8.32
C ARG A 58 6.37 10.22 -9.46
N SER A 59 6.36 9.57 -10.59
CA SER A 59 5.62 10.00 -11.78
C SER A 59 4.98 8.83 -12.47
N VAL A 60 3.91 9.11 -13.21
CA VAL A 60 3.23 8.13 -14.07
C VAL A 60 4.23 7.54 -15.07
N GLY A 61 4.19 6.22 -15.25
CA GLY A 61 5.11 5.47 -16.09
C GLY A 61 6.39 5.01 -15.36
N SER A 62 6.64 5.43 -14.11
CA SER A 62 7.71 4.85 -13.31
C SER A 62 7.41 3.40 -12.98
N THR A 63 8.44 2.54 -13.00
CA THR A 63 8.31 1.10 -12.78
C THR A 63 9.04 0.64 -11.52
N LEU A 64 8.45 -0.34 -10.85
CA LEU A 64 8.89 -0.89 -9.57
C LEU A 64 8.88 -2.41 -9.63
N ASP A 65 9.81 -3.04 -8.94
CA ASP A 65 9.83 -4.46 -8.66
C ASP A 65 9.74 -4.69 -7.15
N ALA A 66 8.83 -5.55 -6.71
CA ALA A 66 8.75 -6.01 -5.33
C ALA A 66 8.99 -7.52 -5.28
N PHE A 67 10.10 -7.94 -4.68
CA PHE A 67 10.33 -9.35 -4.38
C PHE A 67 9.86 -9.65 -2.97
N THR A 68 8.91 -10.59 -2.83
CA THR A 68 8.43 -11.08 -1.54
C THR A 68 8.80 -12.54 -1.39
N GLY A 69 9.61 -12.86 -0.36
CA GLY A 69 10.08 -14.21 -0.13
C GLY A 69 11.27 -14.29 0.81
N VAL A 70 11.75 -15.54 1.04
CA VAL A 70 12.90 -15.84 1.89
C VAL A 70 13.98 -16.55 1.06
N GLY A 71 15.16 -15.97 1.00
CA GLY A 71 16.24 -16.48 0.13
C GLY A 71 15.81 -16.46 -1.33
N PRO A 72 15.97 -17.58 -2.07
CA PRO A 72 15.55 -17.66 -3.47
C PRO A 72 14.07 -18.03 -3.63
N VAL A 73 13.38 -18.37 -2.54
CA VAL A 73 11.99 -18.82 -2.58
C VAL A 73 11.07 -17.62 -2.36
N GLY A 74 10.33 -17.25 -3.39
CA GLY A 74 9.42 -16.10 -3.36
C GLY A 74 8.84 -15.81 -4.73
N PHE A 75 8.20 -14.67 -4.86
CA PHE A 75 7.67 -14.19 -6.13
C PHE A 75 8.08 -12.75 -6.37
N LEU A 76 8.18 -12.41 -7.64
CA LEU A 76 8.42 -11.06 -8.12
C LEU A 76 7.09 -10.45 -8.57
N ASP A 77 6.79 -9.31 -8.02
CA ASP A 77 5.66 -8.47 -8.39
C ASP A 77 6.21 -7.22 -9.10
N THR A 78 5.87 -7.08 -10.36
CA THR A 78 6.25 -5.94 -11.19
C THR A 78 5.09 -4.96 -11.25
N MET A 79 5.38 -3.67 -11.11
CA MET A 79 4.38 -2.63 -11.01
C MET A 79 4.74 -1.42 -11.88
N GLU A 80 3.73 -0.71 -12.33
CA GLU A 80 3.85 0.58 -13.00
C GLU A 80 2.97 1.61 -12.28
N ILE A 81 3.51 2.80 -12.02
CA ILE A 81 2.74 3.91 -11.46
C ILE A 81 1.83 4.47 -12.56
N THR A 82 0.52 4.37 -12.34
CA THR A 82 -0.52 4.85 -13.28
C THR A 82 -1.16 6.15 -12.82
N GLU A 83 -1.04 6.50 -11.54
CA GLU A 83 -1.48 7.78 -10.99
C GLU A 83 -0.50 8.24 -9.92
N TRP A 84 -0.20 9.55 -9.92
CA TRP A 84 0.57 10.21 -8.88
C TRP A 84 0.00 11.59 -8.65
N SER A 85 -0.44 11.87 -7.45
CA SER A 85 -1.02 13.17 -7.06
C SER A 85 -0.49 13.60 -5.70
N GLU A 86 0.01 14.82 -5.66
CA GLU A 86 0.38 15.52 -4.44
C GLU A 86 -0.44 16.79 -4.35
N PRO A 87 -1.14 17.05 -3.22
CA PRO A 87 -1.94 18.26 -3.06
C PRO A 87 -1.06 19.50 -3.18
N ALA A 88 -1.58 20.53 -3.86
CA ALA A 88 -0.94 21.84 -3.82
C ALA A 88 -0.95 22.40 -2.37
N PRO A 89 0.03 23.23 -1.98
CA PRO A 89 0.05 23.83 -0.67
C PRO A 89 -1.27 24.56 -0.37
N GLY A 90 -1.93 24.17 0.75
CA GLY A 90 -3.22 24.73 1.18
C GLY A 90 -4.46 24.12 0.52
N SER A 91 -4.32 23.02 -0.23
CA SER A 91 -5.46 22.24 -0.74
C SER A 91 -5.76 21.03 0.15
N ASP A 92 -7.02 20.62 0.23
CA ASP A 92 -7.50 19.50 1.06
C ASP A 92 -7.50 18.14 0.34
N GLY A 93 -6.83 18.02 -0.80
CA GLY A 93 -6.76 16.77 -1.57
C GLY A 93 -5.91 15.70 -0.87
N PRO A 94 -6.20 14.41 -1.08
CA PRO A 94 -5.33 13.35 -0.60
C PRO A 94 -4.03 13.29 -1.42
N TRP A 95 -2.94 12.89 -0.77
CA TRP A 95 -1.75 12.37 -1.43
C TRP A 95 -2.10 11.00 -1.98
N ARG A 96 -1.92 10.76 -3.28
CA ARG A 96 -2.40 9.53 -3.89
C ARG A 96 -1.42 8.98 -4.93
N CYS A 97 -1.19 7.68 -4.87
CA CYS A 97 -0.47 6.90 -5.88
C CYS A 97 -1.27 5.66 -6.21
N VAL A 98 -1.42 5.37 -7.51
CA VAL A 98 -1.96 4.10 -7.98
C VAL A 98 -0.85 3.38 -8.73
N VAL A 99 -0.64 2.12 -8.40
CA VAL A 99 0.24 1.21 -9.12
C VAL A 99 -0.59 0.11 -9.77
N LEU A 100 -0.29 -0.20 -11.02
CA LEU A 100 -0.82 -1.36 -11.72
C LEU A 100 0.16 -2.52 -11.54
N HIS A 101 -0.31 -3.62 -10.95
CA HIS A 101 0.45 -4.87 -10.86
C HIS A 101 0.46 -5.57 -12.22
N THR A 102 1.63 -5.64 -12.85
CA THR A 102 1.86 -6.24 -14.16
C THR A 102 2.44 -7.64 -14.07
N GLY A 103 2.67 -8.14 -12.84
CA GLY A 103 3.23 -9.44 -12.56
C GLY A 103 2.33 -10.61 -12.94
N LYS A 104 2.88 -11.83 -12.83
CA LYS A 104 2.14 -13.07 -13.12
C LYS A 104 1.33 -13.56 -11.92
N VAL A 105 1.73 -13.21 -10.71
CA VAL A 105 1.17 -13.71 -9.45
C VAL A 105 0.17 -12.71 -8.87
N VAL A 106 0.56 -11.45 -8.80
CA VAL A 106 -0.31 -10.35 -8.36
C VAL A 106 -0.74 -9.57 -9.58
N ARG A 107 -2.04 -9.29 -9.69
CA ARG A 107 -2.64 -8.51 -10.78
C ARG A 107 -3.74 -7.64 -10.21
N GLY A 108 -3.92 -6.47 -10.81
CA GLY A 108 -4.89 -5.47 -10.37
C GLY A 108 -4.21 -4.17 -9.98
N ASP A 109 -4.86 -3.37 -9.16
CA ASP A 109 -4.36 -2.06 -8.75
C ASP A 109 -4.07 -2.02 -7.25
N GLY A 110 -2.91 -1.45 -6.89
CA GLY A 110 -2.57 -1.04 -5.54
C GLY A 110 -2.73 0.47 -5.40
N VAL A 111 -3.42 0.93 -4.35
CA VAL A 111 -3.66 2.36 -4.11
C VAL A 111 -3.12 2.74 -2.75
N PHE A 112 -2.25 3.74 -2.73
CA PHE A 112 -1.76 4.41 -1.53
C PHE A 112 -2.37 5.80 -1.44
N GLU A 113 -2.98 6.11 -0.30
CA GLU A 113 -3.49 7.45 -0.02
C GLU A 113 -3.05 7.90 1.37
N VAL A 114 -2.71 9.17 1.49
CA VAL A 114 -2.50 9.81 2.79
C VAL A 114 -3.46 10.97 2.90
N VAL A 115 -4.29 10.94 3.94
CA VAL A 115 -5.28 11.96 4.26
C VAL A 115 -4.83 12.72 5.50
N GLU A 116 -4.82 14.03 5.45
CA GLU A 116 -4.54 14.87 6.60
C GLU A 116 -5.73 14.83 7.58
N LEU A 117 -5.44 14.56 8.86
CA LEU A 117 -6.41 14.58 9.97
C LEU A 117 -6.14 15.78 10.90
N GLY A 118 -5.10 16.53 10.63
CA GLY A 118 -4.67 17.70 11.39
C GLY A 118 -3.17 17.93 11.24
N PRO A 119 -2.62 19.04 11.77
CA PRO A 119 -1.24 19.45 11.49
C PRO A 119 -0.15 18.43 11.83
N GLN A 120 -0.43 17.50 12.72
CA GLN A 120 0.52 16.46 13.18
C GLN A 120 -0.11 15.07 13.21
N ARG A 121 -1.14 14.87 12.42
CA ARG A 121 -1.84 13.58 12.34
C ARG A 121 -2.38 13.36 10.95
N SER A 122 -2.14 12.20 10.43
CA SER A 122 -2.65 11.78 9.14
C SER A 122 -3.08 10.31 9.17
N ARG A 123 -3.80 9.89 8.13
CA ARG A 123 -4.22 8.50 7.92
C ARG A 123 -3.61 8.00 6.64
N PHE A 124 -2.91 6.89 6.72
CA PHE A 124 -2.51 6.13 5.55
C PHE A 124 -3.56 5.07 5.24
N VAL A 125 -3.99 5.05 3.99
CA VAL A 125 -4.94 4.09 3.44
C VAL A 125 -4.24 3.28 2.36
N TRP A 126 -4.27 1.97 2.48
CA TRP A 126 -3.78 1.05 1.48
C TRP A 126 -4.93 0.20 0.97
N THR A 127 -5.25 0.33 -0.32
CA THR A 127 -6.28 -0.44 -0.99
C THR A 127 -5.66 -1.34 -2.06
N GLU A 128 -6.04 -2.61 -2.07
CA GLU A 128 -5.73 -3.57 -3.12
C GLU A 128 -7.01 -3.94 -3.87
N LEU A 129 -6.99 -3.75 -5.18
CA LEU A 129 -8.04 -4.15 -6.10
C LEU A 129 -7.54 -5.34 -6.91
N LEU A 130 -7.68 -6.55 -6.36
CA LEU A 130 -7.03 -7.75 -6.88
C LEU A 130 -7.89 -8.48 -7.92
N ASP A 131 -7.28 -8.79 -9.05
CA ASP A 131 -7.75 -9.77 -10.01
C ASP A 131 -7.34 -11.16 -9.54
N LEU A 132 -8.29 -11.95 -9.02
CA LEU A 132 -7.97 -13.29 -8.55
C LEU A 132 -7.71 -14.23 -9.73
N PRO A 133 -6.49 -14.80 -9.84
CA PRO A 133 -6.21 -15.81 -10.83
C PRO A 133 -7.03 -17.09 -10.55
N LEU A 134 -7.18 -17.95 -11.57
CA LEU A 134 -7.86 -19.25 -11.49
C LEU A 134 -9.40 -19.18 -11.33
N GLY A 135 -10.05 -18.10 -11.71
CA GLY A 135 -11.51 -18.03 -11.83
C GLY A 135 -12.26 -18.50 -10.57
N ALA A 136 -12.99 -19.61 -10.67
CA ALA A 136 -13.77 -20.15 -9.56
C ALA A 136 -12.91 -20.58 -8.35
N VAL A 137 -11.75 -21.18 -8.57
CA VAL A 137 -10.83 -21.63 -7.50
C VAL A 137 -10.30 -20.46 -6.70
N GLY A 138 -9.90 -19.37 -7.37
CA GLY A 138 -9.49 -18.13 -6.70
C GLY A 138 -10.63 -17.52 -5.89
N ARG A 139 -11.86 -17.51 -6.44
CA ARG A 139 -13.03 -16.96 -5.74
C ARG A 139 -13.40 -17.73 -4.47
N PHE A 140 -13.31 -19.06 -4.50
CA PHE A 140 -13.62 -19.89 -3.33
C PHE A 140 -12.48 -19.95 -2.31
N GLY A 141 -11.20 -19.84 -2.75
CA GLY A 141 -10.04 -19.82 -1.87
C GLY A 141 -9.83 -18.47 -1.15
N TRP A 142 -10.24 -17.36 -1.76
CA TRP A 142 -10.04 -16.02 -1.22
C TRP A 142 -10.59 -15.81 0.20
N PRO A 143 -11.82 -16.22 0.56
CA PRO A 143 -12.33 -16.06 1.91
C PRO A 143 -11.48 -16.74 2.99
N LEU A 144 -10.78 -17.82 2.64
CA LEU A 144 -9.89 -18.54 3.55
C LEU A 144 -8.54 -17.85 3.74
N VAL A 145 -7.99 -17.27 2.68
CA VAL A 145 -6.67 -16.62 2.68
C VAL A 145 -6.75 -15.16 3.15
N ARG A 146 -7.84 -14.47 2.81
CA ARG A 146 -8.05 -13.04 3.09
C ARG A 146 -7.82 -12.63 4.55
N PRO A 147 -8.31 -13.33 5.58
CA PRO A 147 -8.11 -12.91 6.96
C PRO A 147 -6.62 -12.91 7.36
N GLY A 148 -5.88 -13.92 6.96
CA GLY A 148 -4.43 -14.01 7.22
C GLY A 148 -3.65 -12.93 6.47
N PHE A 149 -3.98 -12.70 5.21
CA PHE A 149 -3.39 -11.64 4.39
C PHE A 149 -3.68 -10.26 4.98
N ALA A 150 -4.94 -9.95 5.29
CA ALA A 150 -5.34 -8.69 5.91
C ALA A 150 -4.66 -8.45 7.26
N ALA A 151 -4.55 -9.49 8.10
CA ALA A 151 -3.85 -9.39 9.37
C ALA A 151 -2.35 -9.10 9.17
N GLY A 152 -1.70 -9.75 8.22
CA GLY A 152 -0.31 -9.51 7.86
C GLY A 152 -0.06 -8.08 7.39
N VAL A 153 -0.87 -7.58 6.47
CA VAL A 153 -0.79 -6.20 5.99
C VAL A 153 -1.10 -5.21 7.12
N GLN A 154 -2.10 -5.47 7.97
CA GLN A 154 -2.41 -4.60 9.10
C GLN A 154 -1.25 -4.51 10.11
N LEU A 155 -0.53 -5.60 10.34
CA LEU A 155 0.68 -5.61 11.18
C LEU A 155 1.81 -4.78 10.54
N ALA A 156 1.98 -4.91 9.22
CA ALA A 156 2.93 -4.10 8.46
C ALA A 156 2.60 -2.61 8.56
N LEU A 157 1.34 -2.21 8.39
CA LEU A 157 0.89 -0.82 8.54
C LEU A 157 1.16 -0.26 9.95
N ARG A 158 0.87 -1.05 11.00
CA ARG A 158 1.19 -0.64 12.38
C ARG A 158 2.69 -0.50 12.61
N LYS A 159 3.51 -1.33 11.99
CA LYS A 159 4.98 -1.22 12.04
C LYS A 159 5.44 0.04 11.31
N MET A 160 4.92 0.29 10.11
CA MET A 160 5.17 1.50 9.33
C MET A 160 4.87 2.75 10.15
N ALA A 161 3.69 2.86 10.74
CA ALA A 161 3.28 4.02 11.54
C ALA A 161 4.29 4.28 12.68
N ARG A 162 4.64 3.24 13.46
CA ARG A 162 5.62 3.37 14.54
C ARG A 162 7.00 3.82 14.07
N LEU A 163 7.48 3.31 12.94
CA LEU A 163 8.78 3.68 12.38
C LEU A 163 8.76 5.12 11.85
N CYS A 164 7.71 5.52 11.15
CA CYS A 164 7.52 6.87 10.65
C CYS A 164 7.47 7.89 11.81
N GLU A 165 6.67 7.62 12.85
CA GLU A 165 6.56 8.46 14.04
C GLU A 165 7.90 8.63 14.75
N ARG A 166 8.67 7.55 14.93
CA ARG A 166 10.00 7.60 15.54
C ARG A 166 10.97 8.47 14.73
N ARG A 167 11.01 8.31 13.40
CA ARG A 167 11.87 9.12 12.52
C ARG A 167 11.46 10.59 12.54
N TYR A 168 10.17 10.87 12.56
CA TYR A 168 9.65 12.23 12.64
C TYR A 168 10.04 12.90 13.97
N THR A 169 9.88 12.20 15.10
CA THR A 169 10.24 12.73 16.42
C THR A 169 11.75 12.95 16.57
N ALA A 170 12.58 12.07 16.01
CA ALA A 170 14.04 12.18 16.10
C ALA A 170 14.64 13.35 15.27
N ARG A 171 13.86 13.94 14.36
CA ARG A 171 14.29 15.08 13.53
C ARG A 171 13.84 16.43 14.04
N ARG A 172 13.12 16.47 15.17
CA ARG A 172 12.66 17.68 15.88
C ARG A 172 13.56 18.04 17.03
#